data_5fcf42d45cc11a08551697535688ced2
#
_entry.id   5fcf42d45cc11a08551697535688ced2
#
_cell.length_a   1.000
_cell.length_b   1.000
_cell.length_c   1.000
_cell.angle_alpha   90.00
_cell.angle_beta   90.00
_cell.angle_gamma   90.00
#
_symmetry.space_group_name_H-M   'P 1'
#
loop_
_entity.id
_entity.type
_entity.pdbx_description
1 polymer ?
#
loop_
_entity_poly.entity_id
_entity_poly.type
_entity_poly.pdbx_seq_one_letter_code
_entity_poly.pdbx_strand_id
1 'polypeptide(L)'
;MRNWSKIALEWNLANDAQFQPFTPGGCTQCKGAITINSAESYTKNVAYYIIAHASKFVPQNSQRIGSTQVGNLSTVAFKTPEGKIALIVLNEGAEVENFNITFDGKSAATSLPSNSVATYTF
;
A
#
# COMPACT_ATOMS: atom_id res chain seq x y z
N MET A 1 9.15 -1.52 -5.11
CA MET A 1 9.70 -2.51 -4.17
C MET A 1 10.03 -3.84 -4.86
N ARG A 2 9.12 -4.44 -5.60
CA ARG A 2 9.39 -5.71 -6.32
C ARG A 2 10.57 -5.61 -7.31
N ASN A 3 10.74 -4.47 -7.95
CA ASN A 3 11.79 -4.19 -8.93
C ASN A 3 12.98 -3.43 -8.32
N TRP A 4 13.43 -3.84 -7.12
CA TRP A 4 14.61 -3.32 -6.42
C TRP A 4 14.52 -1.86 -5.94
N SER A 5 13.38 -1.21 -6.04
CA SER A 5 13.17 0.09 -5.42
C SER A 5 13.33 -0.01 -3.90
N LYS A 6 14.17 0.82 -3.31
CA LYS A 6 14.40 0.89 -1.87
C LYS A 6 13.55 1.96 -1.17
N ILE A 7 13.03 2.89 -1.95
CA ILE A 7 12.25 4.04 -1.45
C ILE A 7 11.05 4.21 -2.37
N ALA A 8 9.88 4.45 -1.78
CA ALA A 8 8.70 4.95 -2.46
C ALA A 8 8.23 6.22 -1.77
N LEU A 9 8.15 7.31 -2.51
CA LEU A 9 7.71 8.61 -2.03
C LEU A 9 6.41 8.98 -2.72
N GLU A 10 5.51 9.59 -1.96
CA GLU A 10 4.25 10.14 -2.45
C GLU A 10 4.25 11.66 -2.29
N TRP A 11 3.79 12.38 -3.26
CA TRP A 11 3.58 13.81 -3.22
C TRP A 11 2.09 14.08 -3.08
N ASN A 12 1.59 14.80 -2.07
CA ASN A 12 2.24 15.30 -0.88
C ASN A 12 1.54 14.74 0.37
N LEU A 13 2.00 15.11 1.59
CA LEU A 13 1.39 14.62 2.82
C LEU A 13 -0.04 15.19 3.01
N ALA A 14 -0.20 16.51 2.93
CA ALA A 14 -1.47 17.16 3.25
C ALA A 14 -1.65 18.48 2.51
N ASN A 15 -2.87 18.76 2.14
CA ASN A 15 -3.32 20.06 1.65
C ASN A 15 -4.83 20.26 1.98
N ASP A 16 -5.34 21.46 1.73
CA ASP A 16 -6.77 21.75 1.87
C ASP A 16 -7.61 21.25 0.67
N ALA A 17 -8.90 21.53 0.66
CA ALA A 17 -9.81 21.14 -0.42
C ALA A 17 -9.54 21.87 -1.75
N GLN A 18 -8.78 22.98 -1.73
CA GLN A 18 -8.33 23.74 -2.88
C GLN A 18 -6.90 23.41 -3.30
N PHE A 19 -6.34 22.30 -2.78
CA PHE A 19 -4.96 21.82 -3.01
C PHE A 19 -3.86 22.79 -2.52
N GLN A 20 -4.21 23.66 -1.56
CA GLN A 20 -3.26 24.59 -0.94
C GLN A 20 -2.54 23.95 0.27
N PRO A 21 -1.31 24.37 0.61
CA PRO A 21 -0.49 25.35 -0.12
C PRO A 21 0.25 24.71 -1.31
N PHE A 22 0.42 25.47 -2.36
CA PHE A 22 1.37 25.12 -3.44
C PHE A 22 2.24 26.34 -3.78
N THR A 23 3.46 26.10 -4.24
CA THR A 23 4.37 27.15 -4.67
C THR A 23 4.10 27.58 -6.10
N PRO A 24 4.42 28.84 -6.50
CA PRO A 24 4.35 29.25 -7.90
C PRO A 24 5.12 28.29 -8.81
N GLY A 25 4.46 27.82 -9.88
CA GLY A 25 5.00 26.78 -10.79
C GLY A 25 4.88 25.36 -10.28
N GLY A 26 4.38 25.14 -9.06
CA GLY A 26 4.11 23.83 -8.51
C GLY A 26 2.79 23.21 -8.98
N CYS A 27 2.49 22.02 -8.52
CA CYS A 27 1.25 21.32 -8.86
C CYS A 27 0.04 21.98 -8.17
N THR A 28 -0.90 22.49 -8.97
CA THR A 28 -2.11 23.16 -8.49
C THR A 28 -3.30 22.20 -8.27
N GLN A 29 -3.14 20.90 -8.60
CA GLN A 29 -4.19 19.87 -8.49
C GLN A 29 -3.68 18.57 -7.84
N CYS A 30 -2.49 18.59 -7.23
CA CYS A 30 -1.94 17.45 -6.51
C CYS A 30 -2.64 17.28 -5.17
N LYS A 31 -3.48 16.25 -5.08
CA LYS A 31 -4.18 15.90 -3.85
C LYS A 31 -3.21 15.21 -2.88
N GLY A 32 -3.12 15.72 -1.65
CA GLY A 32 -2.34 15.11 -0.60
C GLY A 32 -2.90 13.77 -0.11
N ALA A 33 -2.11 13.01 0.62
CA ALA A 33 -2.58 11.81 1.32
C ALA A 33 -3.68 12.16 2.34
N ILE A 34 -3.68 13.37 2.85
CA ILE A 34 -4.68 13.91 3.79
C ILE A 34 -5.22 15.24 3.24
N THR A 35 -6.54 15.42 3.34
CA THR A 35 -7.18 16.72 3.11
C THR A 35 -7.54 17.34 4.46
N ILE A 36 -7.02 18.52 4.76
CA ILE A 36 -7.36 19.30 5.96
C ILE A 36 -8.69 20.03 5.69
N ASN A 37 -9.71 19.68 6.46
CA ASN A 37 -11.03 20.28 6.31
C ASN A 37 -11.23 21.49 7.25
N SER A 38 -10.61 21.44 8.45
CA SER A 38 -10.61 22.52 9.45
C SER A 38 -9.42 22.32 10.41
N ALA A 39 -9.31 23.21 11.41
CA ALA A 39 -8.29 23.07 12.46
C ALA A 39 -8.41 21.76 13.27
N GLU A 40 -9.60 21.15 13.29
CA GLU A 40 -9.89 19.97 14.10
C GLU A 40 -10.32 18.73 13.28
N SER A 41 -10.37 18.83 11.94
CA SER A 41 -10.84 17.73 11.10
C SER A 41 -10.05 17.56 9.82
N TYR A 42 -9.88 16.30 9.43
CA TYR A 42 -9.22 15.91 8.19
C TYR A 42 -9.85 14.67 7.56
N THR A 43 -9.64 14.50 6.27
CA THR A 43 -10.04 13.32 5.50
C THR A 43 -8.80 12.59 5.02
N LYS A 44 -8.73 11.28 5.24
CA LYS A 44 -7.70 10.40 4.65
C LYS A 44 -8.10 10.06 3.22
N ASN A 45 -7.24 10.34 2.28
CA ASN A 45 -7.42 10.02 0.87
C ASN A 45 -6.87 8.62 0.53
N VAL A 46 -7.12 8.13 -0.69
CA VAL A 46 -6.64 6.81 -1.15
C VAL A 46 -5.13 6.67 -0.98
N ALA A 47 -4.34 7.69 -1.33
CA ALA A 47 -2.88 7.67 -1.18
C ALA A 47 -2.42 7.39 0.26
N TYR A 48 -3.14 7.88 1.27
CA TYR A 48 -2.87 7.55 2.68
C TYR A 48 -2.90 6.04 2.92
N TYR A 49 -3.94 5.36 2.44
CA TYR A 49 -4.11 3.92 2.65
C TYR A 49 -3.11 3.11 1.83
N ILE A 50 -2.81 3.52 0.60
CA ILE A 50 -1.81 2.85 -0.24
C ILE A 50 -0.44 2.87 0.43
N ILE A 51 0.01 4.01 0.93
CA ILE A 51 1.27 4.11 1.68
C ILE A 51 1.21 3.32 2.99
N ALA A 52 0.06 3.30 3.67
CA ALA A 52 -0.12 2.60 4.93
C ALA A 52 0.11 1.08 4.82
N HIS A 53 -0.16 0.44 3.67
CA HIS A 53 0.15 -0.97 3.47
C HIS A 53 1.64 -1.28 3.69
N ALA A 54 2.53 -0.41 3.27
CA ALA A 54 3.96 -0.56 3.53
C ALA A 54 4.36 0.05 4.88
N SER A 55 4.01 1.31 5.15
CA SER A 55 4.51 2.03 6.33
C SER A 55 4.07 1.44 7.67
N LYS A 56 2.89 0.79 7.71
CA LYS A 56 2.37 0.15 8.91
C LYS A 56 2.90 -1.28 9.13
N PHE A 57 3.08 -2.05 8.06
CA PHE A 57 3.33 -3.50 8.16
C PHE A 57 4.75 -3.90 7.77
N VAL A 58 5.54 -2.99 7.21
CA VAL A 58 6.92 -3.25 6.78
C VAL A 58 7.85 -2.30 7.54
N PRO A 59 8.21 -2.63 8.80
CA PRO A 59 9.09 -1.78 9.61
C PRO A 59 10.48 -1.67 9.00
N GLN A 60 11.24 -0.68 9.47
CA GLN A 60 12.62 -0.49 9.07
C GLN A 60 13.44 -1.78 9.23
N ASN A 61 14.39 -2.02 8.36
CA ASN A 61 15.21 -3.24 8.28
C ASN A 61 14.46 -4.52 7.86
N SER A 62 13.20 -4.42 7.43
CA SER A 62 12.54 -5.54 6.77
C SER A 62 13.23 -5.89 5.46
N GLN A 63 13.31 -7.17 5.17
CA GLN A 63 13.94 -7.68 3.95
C GLN A 63 12.86 -8.14 2.96
N ARG A 64 12.94 -7.68 1.71
CA ARG A 64 12.09 -8.21 0.65
C ARG A 64 12.42 -9.68 0.40
N ILE A 65 11.41 -10.53 0.40
CA ILE A 65 11.53 -11.95 0.05
C ILE A 65 10.75 -12.24 -1.25
N GLY A 66 10.97 -13.43 -1.81
CA GLY A 66 10.24 -13.88 -3.00
C GLY A 66 8.73 -13.96 -2.75
N SER A 67 7.93 -13.60 -3.75
CA SER A 67 6.48 -13.82 -3.77
C SER A 67 6.02 -14.12 -5.19
N THR A 68 5.04 -15.00 -5.34
CA THR A 68 4.49 -15.41 -6.63
C THR A 68 3.44 -14.41 -7.09
N GLN A 69 3.41 -14.07 -8.37
CA GLN A 69 2.31 -13.36 -9.03
C GLN A 69 1.48 -14.38 -9.81
N VAL A 70 0.17 -14.29 -9.72
CA VAL A 70 -0.75 -15.20 -10.40
C VAL A 70 -1.93 -14.39 -10.95
N GLY A 71 -2.19 -14.55 -12.26
CA GLY A 71 -3.29 -13.85 -12.91
C GLY A 71 -3.22 -12.33 -12.68
N ASN A 72 -4.29 -11.77 -12.18
CA ASN A 72 -4.42 -10.33 -11.88
C ASN A 72 -3.89 -9.93 -10.49
N LEU A 73 -3.27 -10.87 -9.76
CA LEU A 73 -2.74 -10.60 -8.43
C LEU A 73 -1.25 -10.21 -8.50
N SER A 74 -0.98 -8.92 -8.28
CA SER A 74 0.36 -8.39 -8.07
C SER A 74 0.74 -8.48 -6.60
N THR A 75 1.94 -9.01 -6.29
CA THR A 75 2.35 -9.28 -4.91
C THR A 75 3.73 -8.75 -4.59
N VAL A 76 3.94 -8.37 -3.34
CA VAL A 76 5.27 -8.17 -2.75
C VAL A 76 5.27 -8.65 -1.30
N ALA A 77 6.32 -9.37 -0.90
CA ALA A 77 6.46 -9.91 0.44
C ALA A 77 7.73 -9.42 1.14
N PHE A 78 7.64 -9.24 2.44
CA PHE A 78 8.74 -8.82 3.31
C PHE A 78 8.80 -9.71 4.55
N LYS A 79 10.02 -9.99 4.99
CA LYS A 79 10.29 -10.56 6.31
C LYS A 79 10.71 -9.42 7.24
N THR A 80 9.99 -9.24 8.33
CA THR A 80 10.28 -8.21 9.33
C THR A 80 11.48 -8.62 10.21
N PRO A 81 12.11 -7.69 10.94
CA PRO A 81 13.17 -8.02 11.90
C PRO A 81 12.74 -9.02 12.98
N GLU A 82 11.43 -9.03 13.33
CA GLU A 82 10.84 -9.98 14.28
C GLU A 82 10.52 -11.34 13.67
N GLY A 83 10.85 -11.53 12.37
CA GLY A 83 10.61 -12.80 11.66
C GLY A 83 9.21 -12.97 11.08
N LYS A 84 8.29 -12.00 11.27
CA LYS A 84 6.95 -12.02 10.67
C LYS A 84 7.02 -11.78 9.17
N ILE A 85 6.04 -12.30 8.46
CA ILE A 85 5.87 -12.05 7.03
C ILE A 85 4.77 -11.00 6.83
N ALA A 86 5.05 -9.98 6.01
CA ALA A 86 4.06 -9.05 5.50
C ALA A 86 3.94 -9.26 3.98
N LEU A 87 2.80 -9.77 3.54
CA LEU A 87 2.46 -9.97 2.13
C LEU A 87 1.44 -8.91 1.71
N ILE A 88 1.83 -8.03 0.80
CA ILE A 88 0.93 -7.04 0.19
C ILE A 88 0.48 -7.61 -1.15
N VAL A 89 -0.84 -7.67 -1.37
CA VAL A 89 -1.48 -8.19 -2.57
C VAL A 89 -2.39 -7.12 -3.14
N LEU A 90 -2.23 -6.83 -4.43
CA LEU A 90 -3.10 -5.98 -5.22
C LEU A 90 -3.85 -6.84 -6.24
N ASN A 91 -5.17 -6.73 -6.28
CA ASN A 91 -5.99 -7.26 -7.34
C ASN A 91 -6.22 -6.17 -8.41
N GLU A 92 -5.55 -6.31 -9.56
CA GLU A 92 -5.66 -5.39 -10.71
C GLU A 92 -6.81 -5.79 -11.65
N GLY A 93 -7.50 -6.90 -11.36
CA GLY A 93 -8.62 -7.42 -12.15
C GLY A 93 -9.94 -6.72 -11.86
N ALA A 94 -10.90 -6.92 -12.74
CA ALA A 94 -12.26 -6.38 -12.63
C ALA A 94 -13.17 -7.23 -11.70
N GLU A 95 -12.73 -8.43 -11.34
CA GLU A 95 -13.52 -9.40 -10.56
C GLU A 95 -12.86 -9.70 -9.21
N VAL A 96 -13.62 -10.34 -8.33
CA VAL A 96 -13.09 -10.88 -7.07
C VAL A 96 -12.15 -12.04 -7.38
N GLU A 97 -10.94 -12.00 -6.87
CA GLU A 97 -9.96 -13.08 -6.98
C GLU A 97 -9.97 -13.94 -5.70
N ASN A 98 -10.14 -15.25 -5.86
CA ASN A 98 -10.00 -16.24 -4.79
C ASN A 98 -8.62 -16.89 -4.91
N PHE A 99 -7.86 -16.93 -3.84
CA PHE A 99 -6.50 -17.47 -3.86
C PHE A 99 -6.08 -18.07 -2.51
N ASN A 100 -5.01 -18.84 -2.55
CA ASN A 100 -4.37 -19.36 -1.36
C ASN A 100 -3.04 -18.64 -1.10
N ILE A 101 -2.82 -18.27 0.16
CA ILE A 101 -1.52 -17.84 0.65
C ILE A 101 -0.84 -19.07 1.24
N THR A 102 0.27 -19.48 0.63
CA THR A 102 1.05 -20.63 1.10
C THR A 102 2.43 -20.18 1.55
N PHE A 103 2.80 -20.55 2.77
CA PHE A 103 4.11 -20.26 3.34
C PHE A 103 4.49 -21.36 4.35
N ASP A 104 5.72 -21.86 4.25
CA ASP A 104 6.28 -22.89 5.14
C ASP A 104 5.34 -24.09 5.34
N GLY A 105 4.82 -24.64 4.25
CA GLY A 105 3.92 -25.80 4.25
C GLY A 105 2.50 -25.55 4.78
N LYS A 106 2.19 -24.33 5.22
CA LYS A 106 0.84 -23.93 5.65
C LYS A 106 0.14 -23.15 4.53
N SER A 107 -1.19 -23.29 4.44
CA SER A 107 -2.00 -22.61 3.43
C SER A 107 -3.25 -22.03 4.06
N ALA A 108 -3.62 -20.81 3.64
CA ALA A 108 -4.85 -20.15 4.02
C ALA A 108 -5.58 -19.65 2.77
N ALA A 109 -6.85 -20.00 2.63
CA ALA A 109 -7.70 -19.50 1.55
C ALA A 109 -8.24 -18.09 1.90
N THR A 110 -8.27 -17.21 0.91
CA THR A 110 -8.78 -15.85 1.03
C THR A 110 -9.34 -15.34 -0.29
N SER A 111 -9.97 -14.18 -0.26
CA SER A 111 -10.43 -13.48 -1.45
C SER A 111 -10.08 -12.00 -1.38
N LEU A 112 -9.95 -11.36 -2.53
CA LEU A 112 -9.68 -9.94 -2.64
C LEU A 112 -10.59 -9.33 -3.71
N PRO A 113 -11.40 -8.31 -3.36
CA PRO A 113 -12.27 -7.63 -4.32
C PRO A 113 -11.48 -7.03 -5.48
N SER A 114 -12.19 -6.73 -6.58
CA SER A 114 -11.60 -6.04 -7.73
C SER A 114 -11.00 -4.70 -7.33
N ASN A 115 -9.92 -4.29 -8.00
CA ASN A 115 -9.26 -2.99 -7.81
C ASN A 115 -8.97 -2.67 -6.33
N SER A 116 -8.59 -3.67 -5.55
CA SER A 116 -8.32 -3.52 -4.12
C SER A 116 -6.95 -4.05 -3.71
N VAL A 117 -6.47 -3.59 -2.57
CA VAL A 117 -5.19 -4.02 -1.99
C VAL A 117 -5.40 -4.49 -0.56
N ALA A 118 -4.71 -5.56 -0.17
CA ALA A 118 -4.70 -6.05 1.20
C ALA A 118 -3.27 -6.37 1.65
N THR A 119 -3.04 -6.28 2.96
CA THR A 119 -1.81 -6.78 3.59
C THR A 119 -2.16 -7.92 4.54
N TYR A 120 -1.51 -9.04 4.34
CA TYR A 120 -1.60 -10.23 5.19
C TYR A 120 -0.33 -10.34 6.02
N THR A 121 -0.48 -10.59 7.33
CA THR A 121 0.66 -10.77 8.24
C THR A 121 0.57 -12.10 8.96
N PHE A 122 1.68 -12.80 9.07
CA PHE A 122 1.78 -14.12 9.71
C PHE A 122 3.21 -14.49 10.09
#